data_d49c5104ce1cd597e331938452f8f74e
#
_entry.id   d49c5104ce1cd597e331938452f8f74e
#
_cell.length_a   1.000
_cell.length_b   1.000
_cell.length_c   1.000
_cell.angle_alpha   90.00
_cell.angle_beta   90.00
_cell.angle_gamma   90.00
#
_symmetry.space_group_name_H-M   'P 1'
#
loop_
_entity.id
_entity.type
_entity.pdbx_description
1 polymer ?
#
loop_
_entity_poly.entity_id
_entity_poly.type
_entity_poly.pdbx_seq_one_letter_code
_entity_poly.pdbx_strand_id
1 'polypeptide(L)'
;MFDLGSFAHLISVVDSVLDAINSWVKATEGRKRMLLLELQSNIELIFSYGKSDLPINSVVAKLETKEMEDALKSGFDLNSLQRDKVQESTAGNESQYQRYIGWTTEKLFSNIYVKIRDLQAAVEMDPDNVRIRKRVRLINVLKLMLLLMKHVNA
;
A
#
# COMPACT_ATOMS: atom_id res chain seq x y z
N MET A 1 -13.25 14.05 -5.78
CA MET A 1 -13.31 13.23 -7.00
C MET A 1 -11.90 12.82 -7.38
N PHE A 2 -11.70 11.58 -7.78
CA PHE A 2 -10.43 11.17 -8.37
C PHE A 2 -10.18 11.96 -9.64
N ASP A 3 -8.96 12.40 -9.84
CA ASP A 3 -8.52 12.81 -11.15
C ASP A 3 -8.51 11.56 -12.05
N LEU A 4 -9.40 11.52 -13.02
CA LEU A 4 -9.56 10.36 -13.90
C LEU A 4 -8.27 10.03 -14.67
N GLY A 5 -7.46 11.05 -15.02
CA GLY A 5 -6.18 10.84 -15.68
C GLY A 5 -5.17 10.13 -14.78
N SER A 6 -5.02 10.59 -13.54
CA SER A 6 -4.14 9.95 -12.55
C SER A 6 -4.62 8.56 -12.21
N PHE A 7 -5.92 8.35 -12.12
CA PHE A 7 -6.49 7.05 -11.83
C PHE A 7 -6.27 6.06 -12.98
N ALA A 8 -6.47 6.48 -14.24
CA ALA A 8 -6.21 5.62 -15.39
C ALA A 8 -4.75 5.15 -15.45
N HIS A 9 -3.81 6.05 -15.12
CA HIS A 9 -2.38 5.69 -15.03
C HIS A 9 -2.15 4.66 -13.92
N LEU A 10 -2.76 4.86 -12.74
CA LEU A 10 -2.66 3.91 -11.63
C LEU A 10 -3.24 2.54 -11.98
N ILE A 11 -4.35 2.51 -12.73
CA ILE A 11 -4.96 1.24 -13.18
C ILE A 11 -3.96 0.39 -13.97
N SER A 12 -3.26 0.99 -14.94
CA SER A 12 -2.29 0.24 -15.77
C SER A 12 -1.12 -0.29 -14.93
N VAL A 13 -0.68 0.48 -13.94
CA VAL A 13 0.40 0.09 -13.03
C VAL A 13 -0.08 -1.04 -12.10
N VAL A 14 -1.32 -0.95 -11.58
CA VAL A 14 -1.87 -1.94 -10.65
C VAL A 14 -1.97 -3.33 -11.29
N ASP A 15 -2.45 -3.45 -12.53
CA ASP A 15 -2.53 -4.74 -13.20
C ASP A 15 -1.16 -5.44 -13.29
N SER A 16 -0.13 -4.68 -13.68
CA SER A 16 1.24 -5.18 -13.75
C SER A 16 1.78 -5.57 -12.37
N VAL A 17 1.50 -4.78 -11.34
CA VAL A 17 1.92 -5.05 -9.97
C VAL A 17 1.22 -6.28 -9.40
N LEU A 18 -0.08 -6.46 -9.65
CA LEU A 18 -0.82 -7.63 -9.18
C LEU A 18 -0.28 -8.93 -9.78
N ASP A 19 0.10 -8.93 -11.06
CA ASP A 19 0.73 -10.08 -11.69
C ASP A 19 2.07 -10.42 -11.03
N ALA A 20 2.89 -9.40 -10.74
CA ALA A 20 4.15 -9.57 -10.03
C ALA A 20 3.94 -10.12 -8.62
N ILE A 21 2.96 -9.59 -7.88
CA ILE A 21 2.62 -10.07 -6.53
C ILE A 21 2.21 -11.53 -6.57
N ASN A 22 1.38 -11.94 -7.52
CA ASN A 22 0.96 -13.33 -7.67
C ASN A 22 2.17 -14.27 -7.82
N SER A 23 3.13 -13.88 -8.64
CA SER A 23 4.38 -14.64 -8.82
C SER A 23 5.16 -14.75 -7.52
N TRP A 24 5.28 -13.67 -6.77
CA TRP A 24 6.01 -13.66 -5.49
C TRP A 24 5.31 -14.43 -4.39
N VAL A 25 3.99 -14.33 -4.31
CA VAL A 25 3.19 -15.11 -3.36
C VAL A 25 3.46 -16.61 -3.57
N LYS A 26 3.55 -17.05 -4.82
CA LYS A 26 3.87 -18.45 -5.14
C LYS A 26 5.30 -18.83 -4.79
N ALA A 27 6.23 -17.90 -4.89
CA ALA A 27 7.67 -18.13 -4.66
C ALA A 27 8.09 -17.96 -3.20
N THR A 28 7.23 -17.42 -2.34
CA THR A 28 7.53 -17.15 -0.93
C THR A 28 6.78 -18.08 0.01
N GLU A 29 7.25 -18.18 1.25
CA GLU A 29 6.67 -19.01 2.29
C GLU A 29 6.52 -18.23 3.61
N GLY A 30 5.71 -18.78 4.50
CA GLY A 30 5.56 -18.29 5.86
C GLY A 30 5.07 -16.85 5.93
N ARG A 31 5.69 -16.08 6.82
CA ARG A 31 5.26 -14.70 7.09
C ARG A 31 5.42 -13.77 5.90
N LYS A 32 6.45 -13.96 5.10
CA LYS A 32 6.64 -13.17 3.86
C LYS A 32 5.44 -13.32 2.92
N ARG A 33 4.98 -14.55 2.75
CA ARG A 33 3.80 -14.84 1.93
C ARG A 33 2.55 -14.16 2.47
N MET A 34 2.33 -14.23 3.78
CA MET A 34 1.17 -13.62 4.42
C MET A 34 1.17 -12.10 4.27
N LEU A 35 2.34 -11.46 4.40
CA LEU A 35 2.49 -10.03 4.17
C LEU A 35 2.16 -9.63 2.74
N LEU A 36 2.64 -10.40 1.75
CA LEU A 36 2.36 -10.13 0.34
C LEU A 36 0.87 -10.31 0.01
N LEU A 37 0.23 -11.32 0.60
CA LEU A 37 -1.21 -11.54 0.43
C LEU A 37 -2.04 -10.39 1.01
N GLU A 38 -1.65 -9.87 2.17
CA GLU A 38 -2.33 -8.72 2.77
C GLU A 38 -2.18 -7.47 1.90
N LEU A 39 -0.98 -7.20 1.40
CA LEU A 39 -0.74 -6.09 0.46
C LEU A 39 -1.57 -6.25 -0.81
N GLN A 40 -1.60 -7.45 -1.39
CA GLN A 40 -2.40 -7.75 -2.57
C GLN A 40 -3.88 -7.47 -2.34
N SER A 41 -4.41 -7.97 -1.23
CA SER A 41 -5.81 -7.76 -0.84
C SER A 41 -6.16 -6.28 -0.72
N ASN A 42 -5.30 -5.49 -0.07
CA ASN A 42 -5.50 -4.06 0.08
C ASN A 42 -5.43 -3.32 -1.26
N ILE A 43 -4.48 -3.67 -2.12
CA ILE A 43 -4.34 -3.06 -3.45
C ILE A 43 -5.59 -3.34 -4.29
N GLU A 44 -6.05 -4.60 -4.31
CA GLU A 44 -7.25 -4.99 -5.05
C GLU A 44 -8.50 -4.27 -4.55
N LEU A 45 -8.64 -4.11 -3.24
CA LEU A 45 -9.77 -3.41 -2.62
C LEU A 45 -9.80 -1.93 -3.03
N ILE A 46 -8.68 -1.24 -2.95
CA ILE A 46 -8.60 0.18 -3.35
C ILE A 46 -8.85 0.33 -4.86
N PHE A 47 -8.31 -0.59 -5.64
CA PHE A 47 -8.51 -0.63 -7.09
C PHE A 47 -9.99 -0.81 -7.44
N SER A 48 -10.69 -1.73 -6.76
CA SER A 48 -12.13 -1.94 -6.93
C SER A 48 -12.95 -0.71 -6.57
N TYR A 49 -12.55 0.01 -5.51
CA TYR A 49 -13.17 1.29 -5.16
C TYR A 49 -13.05 2.31 -6.28
N GLY A 50 -11.88 2.39 -6.92
CA GLY A 50 -11.66 3.32 -8.02
C GLY A 50 -12.45 2.99 -9.28
N LYS A 51 -12.82 1.73 -9.49
CA LYS A 51 -13.62 1.29 -10.65
C LYS A 51 -15.13 1.33 -10.42
N SER A 52 -15.57 1.32 -9.19
CA SER A 52 -16.98 1.18 -8.81
C SER A 52 -17.35 2.23 -7.76
N ASP A 53 -18.64 2.56 -7.69
CA ASP A 53 -19.15 3.48 -6.66
C ASP A 53 -19.31 2.79 -5.31
N LEU A 54 -18.22 2.25 -4.77
CA LEU A 54 -18.22 1.66 -3.43
C LEU A 54 -18.19 2.76 -2.38
N PRO A 55 -18.89 2.59 -1.24
CA PRO A 55 -18.81 3.54 -0.13
C PRO A 55 -17.39 3.59 0.44
N ILE A 56 -16.77 4.77 0.42
CA ILE A 56 -15.39 4.92 0.86
C ILE A 56 -15.17 4.49 2.31
N ASN A 57 -16.13 4.78 3.19
CA ASN A 57 -16.01 4.39 4.60
C ASN A 57 -15.95 2.86 4.75
N SER A 58 -16.71 2.13 3.93
CA SER A 58 -16.69 0.67 3.91
C SER A 58 -15.36 0.13 3.40
N VAL A 59 -14.81 0.75 2.37
CA VAL A 59 -13.49 0.36 1.82
C VAL A 59 -12.40 0.57 2.86
N VAL A 60 -12.36 1.73 3.50
CA VAL A 60 -11.39 2.05 4.56
C VAL A 60 -11.49 1.04 5.70
N ALA A 61 -12.71 0.72 6.14
CA ALA A 61 -12.93 -0.24 7.23
C ALA A 61 -12.44 -1.65 6.89
N LYS A 62 -12.43 -2.03 5.63
CA LYS A 62 -12.02 -3.35 5.16
C LYS A 62 -10.53 -3.49 4.86
N LEU A 63 -9.76 -2.40 4.90
CA LEU A 63 -8.31 -2.50 4.74
C LEU A 63 -7.73 -3.36 5.86
N GLU A 64 -6.85 -4.28 5.47
CA GLU A 64 -6.26 -5.26 6.38
C GLU A 64 -4.87 -4.80 6.83
N THR A 65 -4.59 -4.96 8.12
CA THR A 65 -3.29 -4.60 8.71
C THR A 65 -2.75 -5.68 9.64
N LYS A 66 -3.44 -6.80 9.76
CA LYS A 66 -3.11 -7.85 10.74
C LYS A 66 -1.68 -8.38 10.56
N GLU A 67 -1.31 -8.72 9.34
CA GLU A 67 0.00 -9.31 9.07
C GLU A 67 1.13 -8.29 9.26
N MET A 68 0.92 -7.05 8.85
CA MET A 68 1.86 -5.95 9.11
C MET A 68 2.02 -5.71 10.62
N GLU A 69 0.91 -5.67 11.35
CA GLU A 69 0.92 -5.47 12.80
C GLU A 69 1.66 -6.60 13.51
N ASP A 70 1.35 -7.84 13.17
CA ASP A 70 1.99 -9.02 13.76
C ASP A 70 3.50 -9.02 13.46
N ALA A 71 3.90 -8.67 12.24
CA ALA A 71 5.31 -8.57 11.87
C ALA A 71 6.04 -7.48 12.68
N LEU A 72 5.43 -6.30 12.81
CA LEU A 72 6.02 -5.21 13.58
C LEU A 72 6.12 -5.54 15.07
N LYS A 73 5.08 -6.16 15.65
CA LYS A 73 5.05 -6.52 17.06
C LYS A 73 5.99 -7.68 17.41
N SER A 74 6.13 -8.65 16.53
CA SER A 74 6.98 -9.82 16.77
C SER A 74 8.47 -9.58 16.53
N GLY A 75 8.82 -8.43 15.98
CA GLY A 75 10.19 -8.12 15.58
C GLY A 75 10.64 -8.90 14.35
N PHE A 76 9.71 -9.30 13.49
CA PHE A 76 10.05 -9.95 12.23
C PHE A 76 10.92 -9.01 11.38
N ASP A 77 11.97 -9.58 10.77
CA ASP A 77 12.88 -8.79 9.93
C ASP A 77 12.25 -8.47 8.58
N LEU A 78 11.50 -7.36 8.53
CA LEU A 78 10.86 -6.87 7.31
C LEU A 78 11.88 -6.51 6.23
N ASN A 79 13.09 -6.13 6.62
CA ASN A 79 14.17 -5.86 5.67
C ASN A 79 14.65 -7.12 4.96
N SER A 80 14.24 -8.31 5.41
CA SER A 80 14.55 -9.55 4.70
C SER A 80 13.85 -9.68 3.35
N LEU A 81 12.79 -8.91 3.12
CA LEU A 81 12.10 -8.86 1.83
C LEU A 81 12.93 -8.12 0.77
N GLN A 82 13.63 -7.08 1.16
CA GLN A 82 14.60 -6.35 0.35
C GLN A 82 15.61 -5.69 1.28
N ARG A 83 16.87 -6.08 1.18
CA ARG A 83 17.95 -5.58 2.03
C ARG A 83 18.42 -4.18 1.65
N ASP A 84 18.30 -3.84 0.38
CA ASP A 84 18.69 -2.52 -0.10
C ASP A 84 17.65 -1.47 0.30
N LYS A 85 18.11 -0.24 0.42
CA LYS A 85 17.23 0.91 0.60
C LYS A 85 16.58 1.27 -0.74
N VAL A 86 15.49 2.02 -0.67
CA VAL A 86 14.81 2.51 -1.88
C VAL A 86 15.79 3.29 -2.74
N GLN A 87 15.93 2.89 -4.01
CA GLN A 87 16.86 3.45 -4.98
C GLN A 87 16.17 4.51 -5.84
N GLU A 88 16.99 5.40 -6.43
CA GLU A 88 16.50 6.36 -7.43
C GLU A 88 15.83 5.66 -8.62
N SER A 89 16.38 4.52 -9.06
CA SER A 89 15.81 3.72 -10.15
C SER A 89 14.41 3.17 -9.81
N THR A 90 14.16 2.84 -8.54
CA THR A 90 12.86 2.37 -8.09
C THR A 90 11.84 3.51 -8.02
N ALA A 91 12.25 4.66 -7.51
CA ALA A 91 11.42 5.86 -7.45
C ALA A 91 11.11 6.42 -8.85
N GLY A 92 12.01 6.21 -9.81
CA GLY A 92 11.88 6.72 -11.16
C GLY A 92 11.84 8.24 -11.19
N ASN A 93 11.14 8.79 -12.19
CA ASN A 93 10.97 10.24 -12.35
C ASN A 93 9.71 10.76 -11.60
N GLU A 94 9.05 9.92 -10.83
CA GLU A 94 7.82 10.29 -10.14
C GLU A 94 8.15 11.12 -8.89
N SER A 95 7.76 12.39 -8.90
CA SER A 95 8.05 13.33 -7.80
C SER A 95 7.51 12.86 -6.46
N GLN A 96 6.41 12.13 -6.46
CA GLN A 96 5.77 11.59 -5.26
C GLN A 96 6.61 10.57 -4.51
N TYR A 97 7.56 9.91 -5.18
CA TYR A 97 8.41 8.88 -4.59
C TYR A 97 9.80 9.37 -4.18
N GLN A 98 10.19 10.58 -4.59
CA GLN A 98 11.54 11.10 -4.35
C GLN A 98 11.91 11.15 -2.87
N ARG A 99 10.96 11.53 -2.02
CA ARG A 99 11.20 11.64 -0.58
C ARG A 99 11.43 10.30 0.13
N TYR A 100 11.11 9.19 -0.54
CA TYR A 100 11.28 7.85 0.03
C TYR A 100 12.63 7.22 -0.35
N ILE A 101 13.39 7.84 -1.22
CA ILE A 101 14.74 7.36 -1.57
C ILE A 101 15.58 7.27 -0.29
N GLY A 102 16.23 6.12 -0.10
CA GLY A 102 17.03 5.84 1.09
C GLY A 102 16.25 5.25 2.26
N TRP A 103 14.93 5.08 2.13
CA TRP A 103 14.14 4.39 3.15
C TRP A 103 14.37 2.88 3.10
N THR A 104 14.33 2.25 4.28
CA THR A 104 14.38 0.79 4.39
C THR A 104 13.01 0.18 4.11
N THR A 105 12.99 -1.11 3.81
CA THR A 105 11.74 -1.88 3.64
C THR A 105 10.87 -1.79 4.90
N GLU A 106 11.47 -1.97 6.07
CA GLU A 106 10.75 -1.86 7.35
C GLU A 106 10.09 -0.49 7.53
N LYS A 107 10.80 0.58 7.18
CA LYS A 107 10.26 1.94 7.29
C LYS A 107 9.06 2.15 6.38
N LEU A 108 9.10 1.59 5.16
CA LEU A 108 7.95 1.64 4.24
C LEU A 108 6.74 0.88 4.81
N PHE A 109 6.92 -0.34 5.29
CA PHE A 109 5.84 -1.12 5.91
C PHE A 109 5.24 -0.39 7.11
N SER A 110 6.08 0.10 8.00
CA SER A 110 5.64 0.83 9.18
C SER A 110 4.83 2.09 8.82
N ASN A 111 5.27 2.82 7.81
CA ASN A 111 4.58 4.02 7.34
C ASN A 111 3.20 3.68 6.74
N ILE A 112 3.12 2.64 5.94
CA ILE A 112 1.85 2.15 5.36
C ILE A 112 0.90 1.73 6.49
N TYR A 113 1.39 0.95 7.43
CA TYR A 113 0.60 0.50 8.59
C TYR A 113 0.00 1.68 9.36
N VAL A 114 0.83 2.65 9.72
CA VAL A 114 0.39 3.83 10.47
C VAL A 114 -0.65 4.62 9.68
N LYS A 115 -0.43 4.84 8.39
CA LYS A 115 -1.37 5.59 7.54
C LYS A 115 -2.73 4.91 7.42
N ILE A 116 -2.75 3.58 7.28
CA ILE A 116 -4.01 2.83 7.25
C ILE A 116 -4.72 2.94 8.59
N ARG A 117 -4.02 2.70 9.69
CA ARG A 117 -4.60 2.76 11.03
C ARG A 117 -5.13 4.14 11.38
N ASP A 118 -4.39 5.19 11.05
CA ASP A 118 -4.82 6.57 11.28
C ASP A 118 -6.08 6.90 10.47
N LEU A 119 -6.13 6.46 9.22
CA LEU A 119 -7.30 6.67 8.37
C LEU A 119 -8.52 5.93 8.90
N GLN A 120 -8.36 4.67 9.31
CA GLN A 120 -9.44 3.87 9.90
C GLN A 120 -9.96 4.50 11.19
N ALA A 121 -9.07 4.96 12.07
CA ALA A 121 -9.46 5.62 13.30
C ALA A 121 -10.21 6.94 13.04
N ALA A 122 -9.72 7.75 12.11
CA ALA A 122 -10.36 9.02 11.76
C ALA A 122 -11.76 8.81 11.19
N VAL A 123 -11.95 7.83 10.33
CA VAL A 123 -13.26 7.51 9.72
C VAL A 123 -14.22 6.95 10.76
N GLU A 124 -13.74 6.12 11.67
CA GLU A 124 -14.56 5.54 12.75
C GLU A 124 -15.05 6.62 13.72
N MET A 125 -14.17 7.57 14.06
CA MET A 125 -14.51 8.64 15.01
C MET A 125 -15.43 9.70 14.41
N ASP A 126 -15.29 10.02 13.14
CA ASP A 126 -16.06 11.07 12.47
C ASP A 126 -16.25 10.75 10.98
N PRO A 127 -17.17 9.81 10.66
CA PRO A 127 -17.29 9.26 9.31
C PRO A 127 -17.74 10.29 8.25
N ASP A 128 -18.39 11.37 8.65
CA ASP A 128 -18.91 12.38 7.73
C ASP A 128 -18.00 13.62 7.59
N ASN A 129 -16.86 13.62 8.26
CA ASN A 129 -15.96 14.77 8.26
C ASN A 129 -15.18 14.89 6.95
N VAL A 130 -15.54 15.89 6.13
CA VAL A 130 -14.90 16.17 4.84
C VAL A 130 -13.43 16.59 4.98
N ARG A 131 -13.03 17.11 6.13
CA ARG A 131 -11.64 17.54 6.39
C ARG A 131 -10.67 16.37 6.49
N ILE A 132 -11.15 15.14 6.70
CA ILE A 132 -10.33 13.93 6.74
C ILE A 132 -9.65 13.67 5.39
N ARG A 133 -10.25 14.11 4.27
CA ARG A 133 -9.71 13.91 2.92
C ARG A 133 -9.48 12.44 2.60
N LYS A 134 -10.47 11.63 2.83
CA LYS A 134 -10.41 10.16 2.75
C LYS A 134 -9.85 9.64 1.41
N ARG A 135 -10.33 10.22 0.29
CA ARG A 135 -9.89 9.80 -1.05
C ARG A 135 -8.42 10.05 -1.27
N VAL A 136 -7.95 11.23 -0.89
CA VAL A 136 -6.52 11.60 -1.02
C VAL A 136 -5.66 10.67 -0.19
N ARG A 137 -6.06 10.42 1.06
CA ARG A 137 -5.34 9.50 1.95
C ARG A 137 -5.32 8.07 1.43
N LEU A 138 -6.45 7.60 0.90
CA LEU A 138 -6.56 6.25 0.34
C LEU A 138 -5.65 6.08 -0.89
N ILE A 139 -5.62 7.07 -1.78
CA ILE A 139 -4.73 7.07 -2.95
C ILE A 139 -3.27 7.10 -2.50
N ASN A 140 -2.94 7.88 -1.48
CA ASN A 140 -1.58 7.95 -0.97
C ASN A 140 -1.12 6.61 -0.39
N VAL A 141 -2.01 5.89 0.29
CA VAL A 141 -1.74 4.52 0.76
C VAL A 141 -1.47 3.60 -0.43
N LEU A 142 -2.32 3.66 -1.46
CA LEU A 142 -2.11 2.86 -2.68
C LEU A 142 -0.76 3.14 -3.32
N LYS A 143 -0.40 4.40 -3.48
CA LYS A 143 0.90 4.81 -4.06
C LYS A 143 2.07 4.25 -3.25
N LEU A 144 1.99 4.29 -1.94
CA LEU A 144 3.02 3.72 -1.07
C LEU A 144 3.13 2.20 -1.19
N MET A 145 2.00 1.51 -1.26
CA MET A 145 2.01 0.06 -1.47
C MET A 145 2.60 -0.31 -2.82
N LEU A 146 2.30 0.44 -3.88
CA LEU A 146 2.90 0.24 -5.20
C LEU A 146 4.41 0.49 -5.18
N LEU A 147 4.87 1.53 -4.49
CA LEU A 147 6.31 1.78 -4.31
C LEU A 147 6.98 0.63 -3.56
N LEU A 148 6.36 0.17 -2.47
CA LEU A 148 6.89 -0.96 -1.71
C LEU A 148 7.05 -2.20 -2.59
N MET A 149 6.05 -2.49 -3.43
CA MET A 149 6.11 -3.66 -4.32
C MET A 149 7.23 -3.53 -5.36
N LYS A 150 7.40 -2.35 -5.94
CA LYS A 150 8.53 -2.08 -6.85
C LYS A 150 9.87 -2.26 -6.14
N HIS A 151 9.97 -1.76 -4.92
CA HIS A 151 11.19 -1.85 -4.12
C HIS A 151 11.56 -3.30 -3.78
N VAL A 152 10.59 -4.08 -3.33
CA VAL A 152 10.79 -5.49 -2.96
C VAL A 152 11.19 -6.32 -4.19
N ASN A 153 10.72 -5.94 -5.39
CA ASN A 153 11.02 -6.63 -6.64
C ASN A 153 12.28 -6.10 -7.36
N ALA A 154 12.87 -5.11 -6.82
CA ALA A 154 14.05 -4.48 -7.45
C ALA A 154 15.30 -5.39 -7.41
#